data_7708cc245ab1045a5c483ac4cf4b23f6
#
_entry.id   7708cc245ab1045a5c483ac4cf4b23f6
#
_cell.length_a   1.000
_cell.length_b   1.000
_cell.length_c   1.000
_cell.angle_alpha   90.00
_cell.angle_beta   90.00
_cell.angle_gamma   90.00
#
_symmetry.space_group_name_H-M   'P 1'
#
loop_
_entity.id
_entity.type
_entity.pdbx_description
1 polymer ?
#
loop_
_entity_poly.entity_id
_entity_poly.type
_entity_poly.pdbx_seq_one_letter_code
_entity_poly.pdbx_strand_id
1 'polypeptide(L)'
;MPGHKIIYSYLPGFLKRLDFLGLFEKDPFGNSLLLKRIMIFILGWSTYYRLTAVNRLKIEGMEHLAGLPDQGVLFLSNHQTYFADVMSFYHIFCAAKWGYSNTVSPPFYLFSPRARIYYVAAAETMKEGGILPKIFTTVGAILVERSWRASGENVRRDLDNTGQDKIAKGLGHGWVISFPQGTTKPFAPVRKGTAHMIRENNPIVVPVVINGFRRAFDKKGLRFKKRNTELSVRIKAPLRFKEDESIEGMVERITAAIGQTPPGGIQADGNRV
;
A
#
# COMPACT_ATOMS: atom_id res chain seq x y z
N MET A 1 26.99 -5.96 12.10
CA MET A 1 27.45 -4.77 12.86
C MET A 1 26.76 -4.77 14.23
N PRO A 2 27.47 -4.85 15.35
CA PRO A 2 26.91 -4.96 16.69
C PRO A 2 26.84 -3.60 17.36
N GLY A 3 25.93 -2.72 16.93
CA GLY A 3 25.83 -1.35 17.48
C GLY A 3 24.58 -1.04 18.31
N HIS A 4 23.54 -1.88 18.24
CA HIS A 4 22.24 -1.55 18.85
C HIS A 4 22.00 -2.12 20.26
N LYS A 5 22.87 -3.01 20.79
CA LYS A 5 22.63 -3.63 22.09
C LYS A 5 23.17 -2.84 23.30
N ILE A 6 24.02 -1.83 23.09
CA ILE A 6 24.76 -1.17 24.18
C ILE A 6 23.96 -0.03 24.84
N ILE A 7 22.97 0.55 24.13
CA ILE A 7 22.22 1.70 24.69
C ILE A 7 21.12 1.27 25.68
N TYR A 8 20.64 0.03 25.59
CA TYR A 8 19.55 -0.46 26.44
C TYR A 8 19.88 -0.74 27.91
N SER A 9 21.16 -0.87 28.27
CA SER A 9 21.58 -1.19 29.65
C SER A 9 21.48 -0.04 30.64
N TYR A 10 21.41 1.21 30.16
CA TYR A 10 21.42 2.42 30.99
C TYR A 10 20.07 3.13 31.11
N LEU A 11 19.00 2.61 30.52
CA LEU A 11 17.68 3.23 30.63
C LEU A 11 17.03 2.93 31.99
N PRO A 12 16.51 3.95 32.72
CA PRO A 12 15.74 3.75 33.94
C PRO A 12 14.58 2.78 33.71
N GLY A 13 14.21 1.98 34.72
CA GLY A 13 13.18 0.95 34.61
C GLY A 13 11.82 1.41 34.06
N PHE A 14 11.48 2.69 34.24
CA PHE A 14 10.33 3.35 33.66
C PHE A 14 10.46 3.46 32.12
N LEU A 15 11.61 3.82 31.58
CA LEU A 15 11.87 3.91 30.14
C LEU A 15 11.90 2.53 29.46
N LYS A 16 12.33 1.47 30.17
CA LYS A 16 12.21 0.08 29.68
C LYS A 16 10.76 -0.37 29.56
N ARG A 17 9.87 0.07 30.46
CA ARG A 17 8.42 -0.16 30.35
C ARG A 17 7.80 0.62 29.18
N LEU A 18 8.30 1.81 28.88
CA LEU A 18 7.87 2.59 27.70
C LEU A 18 8.33 1.96 26.39
N ASP A 19 9.46 1.28 26.37
CA ASP A 19 9.93 0.52 25.18
C ASP A 19 9.02 -0.66 24.85
N PHE A 20 8.41 -1.29 25.87
CA PHE A 20 7.38 -2.32 25.67
C PHE A 20 6.17 -1.79 24.87
N LEU A 21 5.87 -0.49 24.93
CA LEU A 21 4.85 0.16 24.13
C LEU A 21 5.33 0.53 22.71
N GLY A 22 6.58 0.23 22.35
CA GLY A 22 7.18 0.57 21.06
C GLY A 22 7.32 2.09 20.86
N LEU A 23 7.48 2.86 21.93
CA LEU A 23 7.58 4.33 21.89
C LEU A 23 8.81 4.82 21.12
N PHE A 24 9.90 4.06 21.20
CA PHE A 24 11.18 4.40 20.55
C PHE A 24 11.43 3.59 19.27
N GLU A 25 10.51 2.69 18.93
CA GLU A 25 10.65 1.86 17.73
C GLU A 25 10.53 2.71 16.46
N LYS A 26 11.51 2.57 15.57
CA LYS A 26 11.52 3.21 14.26
C LYS A 26 11.30 2.18 13.16
N ASP A 27 10.66 2.62 12.11
CA ASP A 27 10.56 1.83 10.88
C ASP A 27 11.89 1.83 10.10
N PRO A 28 12.06 0.98 9.07
CA PRO A 28 13.30 0.94 8.27
C PRO A 28 13.64 2.23 7.54
N PHE A 29 12.71 3.19 7.51
CA PHE A 29 12.87 4.50 6.87
C PHE A 29 13.15 5.61 7.89
N GLY A 30 13.30 5.26 9.19
CA GLY A 30 13.63 6.19 10.27
C GLY A 30 12.42 6.86 10.94
N ASN A 31 11.18 6.57 10.52
CA ASN A 31 9.98 7.15 11.12
C ASN A 31 9.62 6.45 12.44
N SER A 32 9.18 7.22 13.43
CA SER A 32 8.68 6.66 14.69
C SER A 32 7.38 5.88 14.47
N LEU A 33 7.33 4.63 14.90
CA LEU A 33 6.11 3.83 14.86
C LEU A 33 5.01 4.37 15.78
N LEU A 34 5.38 5.00 16.89
CA LEU A 34 4.40 5.68 17.76
C LEU A 34 3.74 6.84 17.02
N LEU A 35 4.54 7.72 16.41
CA LEU A 35 4.00 8.84 15.64
C LEU A 35 3.09 8.34 14.51
N LYS A 36 3.48 7.27 13.84
CA LYS A 36 2.68 6.62 12.81
C LYS A 36 1.33 6.10 13.36
N ARG A 37 1.33 5.46 14.54
CA ARG A 37 0.08 5.03 15.21
C ARG A 37 -0.83 6.21 15.53
N ILE A 38 -0.27 7.29 16.08
CA ILE A 38 -1.01 8.52 16.39
C ILE A 38 -1.62 9.13 15.11
N MET A 39 -0.84 9.20 14.03
CA MET A 39 -1.32 9.72 12.74
C MET A 39 -2.44 8.84 12.15
N ILE A 40 -2.30 7.51 12.22
CA ILE A 40 -3.34 6.58 11.76
C ILE A 40 -4.60 6.75 12.63
N PHE A 41 -4.46 6.91 13.94
CA PHE A 41 -5.59 7.18 14.84
C PHE A 41 -6.33 8.47 14.45
N ILE A 42 -5.62 9.59 14.37
CA ILE A 42 -6.22 10.90 14.08
C ILE A 42 -6.88 10.93 12.70
N LEU A 43 -6.13 10.53 11.66
CA LEU A 43 -6.64 10.53 10.29
C LEU A 43 -7.70 9.45 10.08
N GLY A 44 -7.59 8.35 10.81
CA GLY A 44 -8.50 7.22 10.74
C GLY A 44 -9.94 7.61 11.06
N TRP A 45 -10.20 8.39 12.09
CA TRP A 45 -11.56 8.83 12.41
C TRP A 45 -12.21 9.62 11.28
N SER A 46 -11.47 10.57 10.68
CA SER A 46 -11.97 11.36 9.54
C SER A 46 -12.21 10.49 8.31
N THR A 47 -11.27 9.59 7.99
CA THR A 47 -11.38 8.73 6.80
C THR A 47 -12.41 7.62 6.99
N TYR A 48 -12.58 7.09 8.20
CA TYR A 48 -13.65 6.14 8.53
C TYR A 48 -15.03 6.72 8.19
N TYR A 49 -15.33 7.92 8.70
CA TYR A 49 -16.61 8.60 8.42
C TYR A 49 -16.84 8.77 6.91
N ARG A 50 -15.80 9.13 6.16
CA ARG A 50 -15.87 9.33 4.72
C ARG A 50 -16.16 8.05 3.93
N LEU A 51 -15.63 6.93 4.40
CA LEU A 51 -15.77 5.62 3.74
C LEU A 51 -17.09 4.94 4.11
N THR A 52 -17.56 5.06 5.36
CA THR A 52 -18.66 4.26 5.90
C THR A 52 -19.97 5.02 6.07
N ALA A 53 -19.93 6.29 6.50
CA ALA A 53 -21.13 7.10 6.73
C ALA A 53 -21.51 7.97 5.51
N VAL A 54 -20.54 8.59 4.85
CA VAL A 54 -20.79 9.39 3.64
C VAL A 54 -20.93 8.51 2.41
N ASN A 55 -20.24 7.40 2.37
CA ASN A 55 -20.30 6.36 1.34
C ASN A 55 -20.61 5.01 1.99
N ARG A 56 -20.74 3.97 1.18
CA ARG A 56 -21.01 2.61 1.67
C ARG A 56 -19.84 1.71 1.29
N LEU A 57 -18.92 1.48 2.24
CA LEU A 57 -17.79 0.58 2.04
C LEU A 57 -18.25 -0.87 2.17
N LYS A 58 -18.15 -1.63 1.09
CA LYS A 58 -18.38 -3.06 1.01
C LYS A 58 -17.03 -3.77 0.90
N ILE A 59 -16.80 -4.74 1.77
CA ILE A 59 -15.55 -5.50 1.84
C ILE A 59 -15.87 -6.97 1.65
N GLU A 60 -15.06 -7.65 0.87
CA GLU A 60 -15.14 -9.09 0.63
C GLU A 60 -13.74 -9.71 0.69
N GLY A 61 -13.62 -10.92 1.23
CA GLY A 61 -12.37 -11.69 1.22
C GLY A 61 -11.40 -11.36 2.36
N MET A 62 -11.85 -10.74 3.46
CA MET A 62 -10.97 -10.49 4.62
C MET A 62 -10.45 -11.80 5.25
N GLU A 63 -11.11 -12.94 5.02
CA GLU A 63 -10.63 -14.27 5.41
C GLU A 63 -9.26 -14.59 4.82
N HIS A 64 -8.92 -14.05 3.66
CA HIS A 64 -7.59 -14.22 3.04
C HIS A 64 -6.47 -13.45 3.75
N LEU A 65 -6.80 -12.57 4.70
CA LEU A 65 -5.85 -11.88 5.55
C LEU A 65 -5.54 -12.68 6.82
N ALA A 66 -6.40 -13.62 7.19
CA ALA A 66 -6.21 -14.45 8.35
C ALA A 66 -5.00 -15.37 8.17
N GLY A 67 -4.14 -15.46 9.19
CA GLY A 67 -2.95 -16.31 9.16
C GLY A 67 -1.80 -15.79 8.29
N LEU A 68 -1.93 -14.63 7.65
CA LEU A 68 -0.79 -14.00 6.97
C LEU A 68 0.26 -13.56 8.00
N PRO A 69 1.56 -13.75 7.69
CA PRO A 69 2.63 -13.29 8.57
C PRO A 69 2.63 -11.77 8.69
N ASP A 70 3.23 -11.24 9.75
CA ASP A 70 3.30 -9.81 10.02
C ASP A 70 4.14 -9.01 9.02
N GLN A 71 4.98 -9.69 8.23
CA GLN A 71 5.87 -9.12 7.22
C GLN A 71 5.93 -10.02 5.98
N GLY A 72 6.53 -9.52 4.89
CA GLY A 72 6.70 -10.30 3.66
C GLY A 72 5.43 -10.43 2.83
N VAL A 73 4.43 -9.58 3.03
CA VAL A 73 3.16 -9.62 2.29
C VAL A 73 3.06 -8.41 1.37
N LEU A 74 2.85 -8.67 0.09
CA LEU A 74 2.67 -7.67 -0.95
C LEU A 74 1.22 -7.66 -1.44
N PHE A 75 0.52 -6.56 -1.20
CA PHE A 75 -0.82 -6.35 -1.73
C PHE A 75 -0.73 -5.63 -3.07
N LEU A 76 -1.26 -6.25 -4.13
CA LEU A 76 -1.32 -5.66 -5.47
C LEU A 76 -2.76 -5.26 -5.78
N SER A 77 -2.96 -3.99 -6.13
CA SER A 77 -4.30 -3.48 -6.45
C SER A 77 -4.31 -2.61 -7.69
N ASN A 78 -5.45 -2.58 -8.36
CA ASN A 78 -5.78 -1.49 -9.27
C ASN A 78 -5.88 -0.18 -8.48
N HIS A 79 -5.73 0.97 -9.16
CA HIS A 79 -5.66 2.28 -8.53
C HIS A 79 -6.74 3.22 -9.06
N GLN A 80 -7.52 3.82 -8.19
CA GLN A 80 -8.59 4.72 -8.59
C GLN A 80 -8.38 6.16 -8.14
N THR A 81 -7.79 6.36 -6.93
CA THR A 81 -7.50 7.68 -6.36
C THR A 81 -6.18 7.64 -5.59
N TYR A 82 -5.48 8.76 -5.45
CA TYR A 82 -4.16 8.73 -4.82
C TYR A 82 -4.18 8.32 -3.35
N PHE A 83 -5.19 8.78 -2.58
CA PHE A 83 -5.19 8.61 -1.13
C PHE A 83 -6.36 7.79 -0.58
N ALA A 84 -7.59 7.93 -1.13
CA ALA A 84 -8.73 7.22 -0.58
C ALA A 84 -8.59 5.70 -0.69
N ASP A 85 -7.95 5.21 -1.75
CA ASP A 85 -7.64 3.79 -1.93
C ASP A 85 -6.75 3.28 -0.79
N VAL A 86 -5.63 3.97 -0.53
CA VAL A 86 -4.67 3.62 0.52
C VAL A 86 -5.33 3.69 1.90
N MET A 87 -6.14 4.72 2.16
CA MET A 87 -6.85 4.87 3.44
C MET A 87 -7.81 3.69 3.69
N SER A 88 -8.50 3.21 2.65
CA SER A 88 -9.38 2.04 2.81
C SER A 88 -8.60 0.79 3.20
N PHE A 89 -7.42 0.56 2.64
CA PHE A 89 -6.55 -0.56 3.03
C PHE A 89 -6.08 -0.44 4.48
N TYR A 90 -5.72 0.76 4.95
CA TYR A 90 -5.34 0.95 6.36
C TYR A 90 -6.46 0.55 7.30
N HIS A 91 -7.71 0.95 7.01
CA HIS A 91 -8.86 0.54 7.80
C HIS A 91 -9.05 -0.97 7.80
N ILE A 92 -9.02 -1.60 6.63
CA ILE A 92 -9.21 -3.03 6.47
C ILE A 92 -8.12 -3.81 7.20
N PHE A 93 -6.85 -3.44 7.03
CA PHE A 93 -5.72 -4.15 7.64
C PHE A 93 -5.66 -3.96 9.16
N CYS A 94 -6.05 -2.78 9.66
CA CYS A 94 -6.19 -2.56 11.09
C CYS A 94 -7.37 -3.37 11.67
N ALA A 95 -8.51 -3.41 10.98
CA ALA A 95 -9.67 -4.20 11.38
C ALA A 95 -9.37 -5.72 11.37
N ALA A 96 -8.67 -6.21 10.33
CA ALA A 96 -8.25 -7.60 10.25
C ALA A 96 -7.34 -8.02 11.43
N LYS A 97 -6.41 -7.14 11.85
CA LYS A 97 -5.60 -7.37 13.05
C LYS A 97 -6.44 -7.60 14.32
N TRP A 98 -7.64 -7.02 14.38
CA TRP A 98 -8.59 -7.16 15.48
C TRP A 98 -9.59 -8.30 15.28
N GLY A 99 -9.41 -9.13 14.24
CA GLY A 99 -10.28 -10.27 13.96
C GLY A 99 -11.62 -9.91 13.31
N TYR A 100 -11.74 -8.70 12.74
CA TYR A 100 -12.95 -8.33 12.01
C TYR A 100 -13.03 -9.10 10.68
N SER A 101 -14.24 -9.45 10.29
CA SER A 101 -14.52 -10.16 9.03
C SER A 101 -15.45 -9.32 8.13
N ASN A 102 -14.97 -8.96 6.97
CA ASN A 102 -15.69 -8.21 5.92
C ASN A 102 -16.35 -6.89 6.40
N THR A 103 -15.85 -6.32 7.48
CA THR A 103 -16.31 -5.05 8.04
C THR A 103 -15.17 -4.25 8.66
N VAL A 104 -15.37 -2.94 8.75
CA VAL A 104 -14.53 -2.01 9.50
C VAL A 104 -15.33 -1.31 10.61
N SER A 105 -16.53 -1.79 10.92
CA SER A 105 -17.41 -1.19 11.92
C SER A 105 -17.60 -2.13 13.11
N PRO A 106 -17.52 -1.59 14.34
CA PRO A 106 -17.14 -0.23 14.74
C PRO A 106 -15.60 0.01 14.68
N PRO A 107 -15.11 1.28 14.64
CA PRO A 107 -13.69 1.58 14.37
C PRO A 107 -12.77 1.46 15.60
N PHE A 108 -13.00 0.54 16.50
CA PHE A 108 -12.20 0.36 17.72
C PHE A 108 -10.75 -0.04 17.43
N TYR A 109 -10.46 -0.66 16.28
CA TYR A 109 -9.10 -0.97 15.83
C TYR A 109 -8.20 0.27 15.70
N LEU A 110 -8.78 1.48 15.60
CA LEU A 110 -8.00 2.72 15.55
C LEU A 110 -7.28 3.02 16.87
N PHE A 111 -7.74 2.49 18.01
CA PHE A 111 -7.03 2.64 19.30
C PHE A 111 -5.71 1.86 19.37
N SER A 112 -5.57 0.78 18.59
CA SER A 112 -4.32 0.03 18.45
C SER A 112 -4.10 -0.38 16.98
N PRO A 113 -3.80 0.58 16.10
CA PRO A 113 -3.72 0.32 14.69
C PRO A 113 -2.48 -0.51 14.33
N ARG A 114 -2.54 -1.21 13.19
CA ARG A 114 -1.38 -1.85 12.61
C ARG A 114 -0.44 -0.79 12.04
N ALA A 115 0.71 -0.59 12.67
CA ALA A 115 1.66 0.44 12.23
C ALA A 115 2.59 -0.04 11.10
N ARG A 116 2.87 -1.35 11.01
CA ARG A 116 3.78 -1.93 10.00
C ARG A 116 3.05 -2.16 8.66
N ILE A 117 2.49 -1.08 8.11
CA ILE A 117 1.86 -1.03 6.79
C ILE A 117 2.59 0.04 5.99
N TYR A 118 2.92 -0.29 4.76
CA TYR A 118 3.61 0.59 3.82
C TYR A 118 2.87 0.64 2.50
N TYR A 119 3.08 1.68 1.71
CA TYR A 119 2.57 1.76 0.36
C TYR A 119 3.56 2.44 -0.57
N VAL A 120 3.64 1.93 -1.79
CA VAL A 120 4.53 2.46 -2.82
C VAL A 120 3.90 3.71 -3.44
N ALA A 121 4.62 4.82 -3.39
CA ALA A 121 4.20 6.10 -3.96
C ALA A 121 5.29 6.69 -4.85
N ALA A 122 4.90 7.41 -5.90
CA ALA A 122 5.84 8.10 -6.76
C ALA A 122 6.38 9.35 -6.06
N ALA A 123 7.70 9.51 -6.03
CA ALA A 123 8.36 10.65 -5.40
C ALA A 123 7.91 11.99 -5.99
N GLU A 124 7.64 12.03 -7.29
CA GLU A 124 7.17 13.25 -7.99
C GLU A 124 5.80 13.70 -7.47
N THR A 125 4.91 12.77 -7.14
CA THR A 125 3.58 13.10 -6.58
C THR A 125 3.68 13.72 -5.20
N MET A 126 4.78 13.45 -4.47
CA MET A 126 5.03 13.93 -3.12
C MET A 126 5.90 15.19 -3.07
N LYS A 127 6.50 15.61 -4.19
CA LYS A 127 7.30 16.85 -4.28
C LYS A 127 6.45 18.12 -4.42
N GLU A 128 5.18 18.00 -4.80
CA GLU A 128 4.25 19.14 -4.80
C GLU A 128 4.03 19.61 -3.35
N GLY A 129 4.73 20.68 -2.94
CA GLY A 129 4.91 21.15 -1.58
C GLY A 129 3.66 21.19 -0.69
N GLY A 130 3.91 21.11 0.63
CA GLY A 130 2.88 21.22 1.67
C GLY A 130 3.04 20.22 2.81
N ILE A 131 2.13 20.26 3.76
CA ILE A 131 2.11 19.38 4.94
C ILE A 131 1.70 17.94 4.56
N LEU A 132 0.82 17.77 3.57
CA LEU A 132 0.30 16.47 3.17
C LEU A 132 1.38 15.45 2.78
N PRO A 133 2.38 15.77 1.94
CA PRO A 133 3.47 14.83 1.63
C PRO A 133 4.22 14.36 2.87
N LYS A 134 4.48 15.25 3.84
CA LYS A 134 5.15 14.88 5.11
C LYS A 134 4.30 13.92 5.93
N ILE A 135 2.99 14.16 6.01
CA ILE A 135 2.05 13.26 6.67
C ILE A 135 2.10 11.88 6.01
N PHE A 136 2.04 11.82 4.68
CA PHE A 136 2.03 10.55 3.96
C PHE A 136 3.34 9.77 4.08
N THR A 137 4.49 10.42 4.10
CA THR A 137 5.76 9.73 4.38
C THR A 137 5.79 9.19 5.80
N THR A 138 5.30 9.95 6.78
CA THR A 138 5.23 9.49 8.18
C THR A 138 4.31 8.28 8.34
N VAL A 139 3.20 8.20 7.60
CA VAL A 139 2.30 7.04 7.70
C VAL A 139 2.73 5.84 6.85
N GLY A 140 3.87 5.89 6.16
CA GLY A 140 4.50 4.72 5.55
C GLY A 140 4.57 4.72 4.02
N ALA A 141 4.64 5.89 3.37
CA ALA A 141 4.93 5.95 1.94
C ALA A 141 6.38 5.52 1.66
N ILE A 142 6.56 4.54 0.79
CA ILE A 142 7.83 4.16 0.19
C ILE A 142 7.95 4.95 -1.11
N LEU A 143 8.85 5.95 -1.12
CA LEU A 143 9.02 6.82 -2.28
C LEU A 143 9.93 6.16 -3.31
N VAL A 144 9.38 5.92 -4.50
CA VAL A 144 10.12 5.41 -5.66
C VAL A 144 10.14 6.44 -6.77
N GLU A 145 11.28 6.61 -7.42
CA GLU A 145 11.40 7.47 -8.60
C GLU A 145 10.87 6.73 -9.83
N ARG A 146 10.13 7.43 -10.69
CA ARG A 146 9.66 6.87 -11.95
C ARG A 146 10.76 7.04 -12.99
N SER A 147 11.35 5.95 -13.45
CA SER A 147 12.45 5.94 -14.44
C SER A 147 12.14 6.63 -15.79
N TRP A 148 10.88 6.95 -16.07
CA TRP A 148 10.40 7.48 -17.36
C TRP A 148 9.91 8.94 -17.29
N ARG A 149 9.95 9.61 -16.14
CA ARG A 149 9.57 11.02 -15.97
C ARG A 149 10.67 11.83 -15.27
N ALA A 150 11.85 11.85 -15.82
CA ALA A 150 12.81 12.89 -15.52
C ALA A 150 12.64 13.97 -16.59
N SER A 151 12.01 15.10 -16.24
CA SER A 151 12.05 16.38 -16.98
C SER A 151 11.73 16.33 -18.49
N GLY A 152 10.78 15.50 -18.93
CA GLY A 152 10.37 15.50 -20.35
C GLY A 152 11.27 14.74 -21.32
N GLU A 153 12.37 14.18 -20.87
CA GLU A 153 13.24 13.34 -21.69
C GLU A 153 13.13 11.88 -21.31
N ASN A 154 13.08 11.00 -22.32
CA ASN A 154 13.16 9.55 -22.18
C ASN A 154 14.57 9.13 -21.79
N VAL A 155 14.98 9.38 -20.55
CA VAL A 155 16.24 8.86 -20.03
C VAL A 155 16.00 7.41 -19.64
N ARG A 156 16.53 6.46 -20.41
CA ARG A 156 16.79 5.09 -19.98
C ARG A 156 17.81 5.17 -18.84
N ARG A 157 17.35 5.40 -17.63
CA ARG A 157 18.18 5.13 -16.45
C ARG A 157 18.23 3.61 -16.27
N ASP A 158 19.43 3.10 -16.02
CA ASP A 158 19.60 1.76 -15.48
C ASP A 158 18.57 1.54 -14.37
N LEU A 159 17.95 0.36 -14.34
CA LEU A 159 16.92 0.00 -13.38
C LEU A 159 17.37 0.47 -11.99
N ASP A 160 16.68 1.48 -11.46
CA ASP A 160 17.05 2.09 -10.19
C ASP A 160 16.80 1.07 -9.08
N ASN A 161 17.83 0.28 -8.75
CA ASN A 161 17.81 -0.71 -7.68
C ASN A 161 17.40 -0.10 -6.35
N THR A 162 17.60 1.22 -6.17
CA THR A 162 17.25 1.94 -4.94
C THR A 162 15.74 1.89 -4.64
N GLY A 163 14.89 1.88 -5.66
CA GLY A 163 13.44 1.76 -5.50
C GLY A 163 13.03 0.35 -5.05
N GLN A 164 13.64 -0.67 -5.62
CA GLN A 164 13.40 -2.08 -5.27
C GLN A 164 13.93 -2.39 -3.87
N ASP A 165 15.12 -1.90 -3.51
CA ASP A 165 15.70 -2.02 -2.17
C ASP A 165 14.80 -1.42 -1.07
N LYS A 166 14.18 -0.26 -1.35
CA LYS A 166 13.23 0.35 -0.42
C LYS A 166 11.98 -0.52 -0.24
N ILE A 167 11.46 -1.11 -1.32
CA ILE A 167 10.31 -2.01 -1.24
C ILE A 167 10.70 -3.27 -0.47
N ALA A 168 11.87 -3.86 -0.73
CA ALA A 168 12.40 -5.01 0.00
C ALA A 168 12.53 -4.73 1.50
N LYS A 169 13.05 -3.55 1.89
CA LYS A 169 13.09 -3.12 3.30
C LYS A 169 11.69 -3.01 3.92
N GLY A 170 10.72 -2.48 3.17
CA GLY A 170 9.33 -2.40 3.62
C GLY A 170 8.72 -3.79 3.82
N LEU A 171 8.94 -4.73 2.89
CA LEU A 171 8.49 -6.12 2.97
C LEU A 171 9.11 -6.85 4.16
N GLY A 172 10.41 -6.67 4.40
CA GLY A 172 11.09 -7.25 5.56
C GLY A 172 10.62 -6.71 6.92
N HIS A 173 9.77 -5.69 6.95
CA HIS A 173 9.27 -5.08 8.20
C HIS A 173 7.75 -5.11 8.33
N GLY A 174 6.99 -5.30 7.25
CA GLY A 174 5.54 -5.25 7.32
C GLY A 174 4.82 -5.63 6.02
N TRP A 175 3.61 -5.18 5.90
CA TRP A 175 2.76 -5.32 4.73
C TRP A 175 2.96 -4.15 3.78
N VAL A 176 3.14 -4.45 2.51
CA VAL A 176 3.36 -3.42 1.47
C VAL A 176 2.21 -3.42 0.48
N ILE A 177 1.64 -2.25 0.22
CA ILE A 177 0.63 -2.01 -0.80
C ILE A 177 1.34 -1.45 -2.04
N SER A 178 1.11 -2.04 -3.20
CA SER A 178 1.62 -1.55 -4.47
C SER A 178 0.52 -1.49 -5.52
N PHE A 179 0.59 -0.46 -6.37
CA PHE A 179 -0.28 -0.27 -7.51
C PHE A 179 0.53 -0.49 -8.79
N PRO A 180 0.55 -1.73 -9.33
CA PRO A 180 1.52 -2.16 -10.32
C PRO A 180 1.37 -1.45 -11.68
N GLN A 181 0.25 -0.80 -11.94
CA GLN A 181 0.03 0.04 -13.11
C GLN A 181 0.75 1.41 -12.99
N GLY A 182 1.05 1.87 -11.76
CA GLY A 182 1.66 3.18 -11.48
C GLY A 182 0.84 4.38 -11.91
N THR A 183 -0.45 4.19 -12.16
CA THR A 183 -1.40 5.23 -12.59
C THR A 183 -2.80 4.90 -12.12
N THR A 184 -3.66 5.95 -12.04
CA THR A 184 -5.09 5.79 -11.77
C THR A 184 -5.93 5.58 -13.04
N LYS A 185 -5.32 5.51 -14.23
CA LYS A 185 -6.04 5.23 -15.49
C LYS A 185 -6.48 3.77 -15.48
N PRO A 186 -7.76 3.46 -15.84
CA PRO A 186 -8.22 2.08 -15.95
C PRO A 186 -7.50 1.38 -17.10
N PHE A 187 -7.32 0.07 -16.94
CA PHE A 187 -6.75 -0.82 -17.95
C PHE A 187 -5.35 -0.41 -18.44
N ALA A 188 -4.63 0.43 -17.69
CA ALA A 188 -3.24 0.68 -17.98
C ALA A 188 -2.41 -0.60 -17.75
N PRO A 189 -1.36 -0.83 -18.55
CA PRO A 189 -0.58 -2.05 -18.42
C PRO A 189 0.13 -2.15 -17.06
N VAL A 190 0.19 -3.36 -16.52
CA VAL A 190 1.01 -3.68 -15.35
C VAL A 190 2.48 -3.64 -15.75
N ARG A 191 3.31 -3.08 -14.88
CA ARG A 191 4.74 -2.91 -15.15
C ARG A 191 5.52 -4.18 -14.87
N LYS A 192 6.42 -4.54 -15.77
CA LYS A 192 7.34 -5.69 -15.60
C LYS A 192 8.17 -5.61 -14.31
N GLY A 193 8.54 -4.40 -13.87
CA GLY A 193 9.28 -4.20 -12.60
C GLY A 193 8.57 -4.78 -11.37
N THR A 194 7.23 -4.86 -11.37
CA THR A 194 6.50 -5.55 -10.29
C THR A 194 6.77 -7.06 -10.30
N ALA A 195 6.79 -7.70 -11.46
CA ALA A 195 7.09 -9.13 -11.58
C ALA A 195 8.55 -9.44 -11.19
N HIS A 196 9.50 -8.60 -11.60
CA HIS A 196 10.91 -8.72 -11.18
C HIS A 196 11.03 -8.62 -9.66
N MET A 197 10.42 -7.61 -9.04
CA MET A 197 10.45 -7.42 -7.58
C MET A 197 9.83 -8.61 -6.84
N ILE A 198 8.74 -9.21 -7.35
CA ILE A 198 8.14 -10.41 -6.78
C ILE A 198 9.11 -11.58 -6.86
N ARG A 199 9.77 -11.79 -8.00
CA ARG A 199 10.73 -12.88 -8.19
C ARG A 199 11.93 -12.75 -7.25
N GLU A 200 12.46 -11.55 -7.10
CA GLU A 200 13.65 -11.29 -6.26
C GLU A 200 13.37 -11.42 -4.77
N ASN A 201 12.20 -10.98 -4.31
CA ASN A 201 11.89 -10.92 -2.88
C ASN A 201 10.96 -12.04 -2.40
N ASN A 202 10.39 -12.82 -3.32
CA ASN A 202 9.44 -13.91 -3.04
C ASN A 202 8.40 -13.61 -1.95
N PRO A 203 7.67 -12.47 -2.01
CA PRO A 203 6.64 -12.13 -1.03
C PRO A 203 5.39 -12.98 -1.22
N ILE A 204 4.56 -13.07 -0.18
CA ILE A 204 3.18 -13.53 -0.34
C ILE A 204 2.40 -12.43 -1.09
N VAL A 205 1.95 -12.72 -2.31
CA VAL A 205 1.26 -11.75 -3.16
C VAL A 205 -0.24 -11.90 -3.02
N VAL A 206 -0.91 -10.86 -2.52
CA VAL A 206 -2.37 -10.82 -2.30
C VAL A 206 -3.00 -9.79 -3.26
N PRO A 207 -3.78 -10.23 -4.25
CA PRO A 207 -4.48 -9.31 -5.14
C PRO A 207 -5.68 -8.68 -4.46
N VAL A 208 -5.90 -7.41 -4.74
CA VAL A 208 -7.07 -6.66 -4.26
C VAL A 208 -7.69 -5.90 -5.43
N VAL A 209 -9.00 -5.97 -5.56
CA VAL A 209 -9.77 -5.22 -6.56
C VAL A 209 -10.60 -4.17 -5.85
N ILE A 210 -10.41 -2.91 -6.24
CA ILE A 210 -11.21 -1.79 -5.71
C ILE A 210 -12.10 -1.20 -6.80
N ASN A 211 -13.30 -0.74 -6.39
CA ASN A 211 -14.22 -0.05 -7.28
C ASN A 211 -15.00 1.05 -6.54
N GLY A 212 -15.55 2.02 -7.30
CA GLY A 212 -16.36 3.11 -6.76
C GLY A 212 -15.61 4.35 -6.31
N PHE A 213 -14.33 4.24 -5.98
CA PHE A 213 -13.54 5.35 -5.43
C PHE A 213 -13.43 6.53 -6.39
N ARG A 214 -13.21 6.28 -7.69
CA ARG A 214 -13.16 7.33 -8.73
C ARG A 214 -14.50 8.06 -8.89
N ARG A 215 -15.62 7.39 -8.60
CA ARG A 215 -16.95 8.01 -8.62
C ARG A 215 -17.19 8.85 -7.39
N ALA A 216 -16.77 8.38 -6.22
CA ALA A 216 -16.99 9.04 -4.94
C ALA A 216 -16.08 10.25 -4.71
N PHE A 217 -14.83 10.17 -5.17
CA PHE A 217 -13.77 11.12 -4.84
C PHE A 217 -13.12 11.73 -6.08
N ASP A 218 -12.45 12.88 -5.88
CA ASP A 218 -11.56 13.48 -6.86
C ASP A 218 -10.31 12.60 -7.09
N LYS A 219 -9.47 12.96 -8.05
CA LYS A 219 -8.26 12.21 -8.39
C LYS A 219 -7.30 12.04 -7.20
N LYS A 220 -7.23 13.04 -6.32
CA LYS A 220 -6.43 12.96 -5.09
C LYS A 220 -7.09 12.06 -4.04
N GLY A 221 -8.39 11.82 -4.07
CA GLY A 221 -9.12 11.07 -3.06
C GLY A 221 -9.44 11.88 -1.81
N LEU A 222 -9.36 13.23 -1.90
CA LEU A 222 -9.51 14.14 -0.78
C LEU A 222 -10.86 14.88 -0.80
N ARG A 223 -11.42 15.17 -1.95
CA ARG A 223 -12.71 15.86 -2.09
C ARG A 223 -13.78 14.91 -2.58
N PHE A 224 -15.01 15.08 -2.09
CA PHE A 224 -16.14 14.31 -2.60
C PHE A 224 -16.57 14.85 -3.97
N LYS A 225 -16.74 13.93 -4.93
CA LYS A 225 -17.43 14.16 -6.20
C LYS A 225 -18.89 13.74 -6.08
N LYS A 226 -19.14 12.58 -5.47
CA LYS A 226 -20.46 12.03 -5.24
C LYS A 226 -20.49 11.34 -3.88
N ARG A 227 -21.50 11.64 -3.08
CA ARG A 227 -21.80 10.98 -1.81
C ARG A 227 -22.69 9.76 -2.04
N ASN A 228 -22.89 8.97 -1.01
CA ASN A 228 -23.74 7.77 -1.04
C ASN A 228 -23.38 6.80 -2.16
N THR A 229 -22.08 6.71 -2.45
CA THR A 229 -21.52 5.81 -3.46
C THR A 229 -21.10 4.50 -2.80
N GLU A 230 -21.42 3.38 -3.44
CA GLU A 230 -20.87 2.10 -3.04
C GLU A 230 -19.39 2.04 -3.42
N LEU A 231 -18.55 1.82 -2.40
CA LEU A 231 -17.12 1.57 -2.52
C LEU A 231 -16.91 0.08 -2.26
N SER A 232 -16.35 -0.64 -3.20
CA SER A 232 -16.05 -2.06 -3.00
C SER A 232 -14.56 -2.32 -2.93
N VAL A 233 -14.17 -3.18 -1.99
CA VAL A 233 -12.81 -3.71 -1.84
C VAL A 233 -12.93 -5.23 -1.75
N ARG A 234 -12.40 -5.94 -2.74
CA ARG A 234 -12.38 -7.39 -2.77
C ARG A 234 -10.96 -7.90 -2.69
N ILE A 235 -10.65 -8.60 -1.60
CA ILE A 235 -9.38 -9.26 -1.35
C ILE A 235 -9.49 -10.67 -1.93
N LYS A 236 -8.52 -11.07 -2.72
CA LYS A 236 -8.49 -12.42 -3.32
C LYS A 236 -7.49 -13.31 -2.62
N ALA A 237 -7.60 -14.61 -2.83
CA ALA A 237 -6.62 -15.57 -2.36
C ALA A 237 -5.21 -15.23 -2.87
N PRO A 238 -4.16 -15.50 -2.08
CA PRO A 238 -2.79 -15.24 -2.48
C PRO A 238 -2.43 -15.93 -3.81
N LEU A 239 -1.72 -15.20 -4.68
CA LEU A 239 -1.15 -15.74 -5.90
C LEU A 239 0.13 -16.53 -5.59
N ARG A 240 0.24 -17.69 -6.23
CA ARG A 240 1.47 -18.48 -6.23
C ARG A 240 2.05 -18.45 -7.64
N PHE A 241 3.28 -18.03 -7.78
CA PHE A 241 4.02 -18.05 -9.03
C PHE A 241 4.96 -19.26 -9.06
N LYS A 242 5.16 -19.84 -10.25
CA LYS A 242 6.13 -20.90 -10.44
C LYS A 242 7.52 -20.27 -10.58
N GLU A 243 8.57 -20.99 -10.20
CA GLU A 243 9.95 -20.51 -10.31
C GLU A 243 10.36 -20.24 -11.77
N ASP A 244 9.87 -21.05 -12.70
CA ASP A 244 10.13 -20.96 -14.14
C ASP A 244 9.11 -20.09 -14.90
N GLU A 245 8.12 -19.48 -14.20
CA GLU A 245 7.09 -18.66 -14.85
C GLU A 245 7.74 -17.42 -15.49
N SER A 246 7.42 -17.14 -16.76
CA SER A 246 7.94 -15.96 -17.45
C SER A 246 7.46 -14.65 -16.81
N ILE A 247 8.25 -13.58 -16.94
CA ILE A 247 7.86 -12.24 -16.46
C ILE A 247 6.55 -11.79 -17.11
N GLU A 248 6.37 -12.08 -18.39
CA GLU A 248 5.15 -11.79 -19.14
C GLU A 248 3.95 -12.54 -18.58
N GLY A 249 4.10 -13.83 -18.29
CA GLY A 249 3.06 -14.66 -17.66
C GLY A 249 2.66 -14.14 -16.27
N MET A 250 3.65 -13.77 -15.45
CA MET A 250 3.40 -13.15 -14.15
C MET A 250 2.62 -11.82 -14.31
N VAL A 251 2.99 -10.96 -15.25
CA VAL A 251 2.31 -9.68 -15.53
C VAL A 251 0.87 -9.90 -15.96
N GLU A 252 0.62 -10.88 -16.84
CA GLU A 252 -0.72 -11.23 -17.30
C GLU A 252 -1.60 -11.71 -16.14
N ARG A 253 -1.10 -12.63 -15.32
CA ARG A 253 -1.81 -13.11 -14.14
C ARG A 253 -2.09 -12.02 -13.11
N ILE A 254 -1.14 -11.12 -12.87
CA ILE A 254 -1.35 -9.95 -12.00
C ILE A 254 -2.45 -9.07 -12.57
N THR A 255 -2.40 -8.77 -13.88
CA THR A 255 -3.40 -7.94 -14.57
C THR A 255 -4.82 -8.50 -14.42
N ALA A 256 -4.98 -9.80 -14.64
CA ALA A 256 -6.26 -10.50 -14.45
C ALA A 256 -6.69 -10.51 -12.97
N ALA A 257 -5.75 -10.74 -12.06
CA ALA A 257 -6.03 -10.84 -10.63
C ALA A 257 -6.55 -9.51 -10.06
N ILE A 258 -5.99 -8.37 -10.49
CA ILE A 258 -6.44 -7.03 -10.06
C ILE A 258 -7.59 -6.47 -10.91
N GLY A 259 -8.19 -7.28 -11.81
CA GLY A 259 -9.37 -6.91 -12.61
C GLY A 259 -9.07 -5.80 -13.63
N GLN A 260 -7.89 -5.83 -14.27
CA GLN A 260 -7.46 -4.82 -15.21
C GLN A 260 -7.23 -5.37 -16.63
N THR A 261 -7.79 -6.52 -16.94
CA THR A 261 -7.86 -7.03 -18.31
C THR A 261 -8.81 -6.13 -19.12
N PRO A 262 -8.35 -5.56 -20.26
CA PRO A 262 -9.19 -4.74 -21.10
C PRO A 262 -10.44 -5.49 -21.58
N PRO A 263 -11.62 -4.84 -21.66
CA PRO A 263 -12.80 -5.44 -22.26
C PRO A 263 -12.51 -5.75 -23.74
N GLY A 264 -12.67 -7.00 -24.16
CA GLY A 264 -12.49 -7.40 -25.56
C GLY A 264 -11.14 -8.01 -25.94
N GLY A 265 -10.25 -8.30 -24.97
CA GLY A 265 -9.03 -9.08 -25.21
C GLY A 265 -7.98 -8.41 -26.12
N ILE A 266 -8.09 -7.10 -26.37
CA ILE A 266 -7.11 -6.36 -27.19
C ILE A 266 -5.92 -6.03 -26.30
N GLN A 267 -4.81 -6.74 -26.49
CA GLN A 267 -3.50 -6.27 -26.07
C GLN A 267 -3.28 -4.91 -26.73
N ALA A 268 -3.02 -3.89 -25.93
CA ALA A 268 -2.57 -2.61 -26.46
C ALA A 268 -1.16 -2.82 -27.03
N ASP A 269 -1.08 -3.14 -28.29
CA ASP A 269 0.16 -3.06 -29.06
C ASP A 269 0.67 -1.63 -28.98
N GLY A 270 1.82 -1.49 -28.33
CA GLY A 270 2.58 -0.26 -28.29
C GLY A 270 3.19 0.04 -29.66
N ASN A 271 2.39 0.54 -30.57
CA ASN A 271 2.86 1.24 -31.76
C ASN A 271 1.86 2.34 -32.12
N ARG A 272 2.17 3.55 -31.70
CA ARG A 272 1.87 4.76 -32.50
C ARG A 272 3.10 5.66 -32.49
N VAL A 273 3.59 5.82 -33.69
CA VAL A 273 4.50 6.78 -34.26
C VAL A 273 4.39 8.18 -33.62
#